data_80d6f8d07e3f86ca615ecbc4f05de95d
#
_entry.id   80d6f8d07e3f86ca615ecbc4f05de95d
#
_cell.length_a   1.000
_cell.length_b   1.000
_cell.length_c   1.000
_cell.angle_alpha   90.00
_cell.angle_beta   90.00
_cell.angle_gamma   90.00
#
_symmetry.space_group_name_H-M   'P 1'
#
loop_
_entity.id
_entity.type
_entity.pdbx_description
1 polymer ?
#
loop_
_entity_poly.entity_id
_entity_poly.type
_entity_poly.pdbx_seq_one_letter_code
_entity_poly.pdbx_strand_id
1 'polypeptide(L)'
;MKRRALLVSALSGYEEEIGRWLWCFEDVRRTLISELTGISQNILDSKIDERQTIGSILYHIALIEADWLYEEVLVTEWDSEISALFPLGCRAEDGSLSHIEGQTLEEHFYRLDKVREVFLSNFRTMDLTDWRKPRVLEQYDVTPEWVVYHLIEHESHHRGQIFQLLKKLRNE
;
A
#
# COMPACT_ATOMS: atom_id res chain seq x y z
N MET A 1 -30.05 -16.81 6.50
CA MET A 1 -28.70 -16.26 6.27
C MET A 1 -28.67 -15.52 4.92
N LYS A 2 -28.25 -14.27 4.89
CA LYS A 2 -28.19 -13.51 3.62
C LYS A 2 -27.01 -14.05 2.78
N ARG A 3 -27.29 -14.47 1.55
CA ARG A 3 -26.27 -15.01 0.63
C ARG A 3 -25.26 -13.90 0.27
N ARG A 4 -23.96 -14.15 0.46
CA ARG A 4 -22.87 -13.23 0.04
C ARG A 4 -22.61 -13.37 -1.44
N ALA A 5 -22.49 -12.27 -2.15
CA ALA A 5 -21.96 -12.22 -3.52
C ALA A 5 -20.48 -11.78 -3.44
N LEU A 6 -19.58 -12.60 -3.95
CA LEU A 6 -18.14 -12.31 -4.04
C LEU A 6 -17.82 -12.03 -5.51
N LEU A 7 -17.90 -10.77 -5.88
CA LEU A 7 -17.77 -10.33 -7.27
C LEU A 7 -16.73 -9.21 -7.36
N VAL A 8 -15.86 -9.31 -8.35
CA VAL A 8 -14.96 -8.21 -8.72
C VAL A 8 -15.73 -7.31 -9.69
N SER A 9 -15.85 -6.03 -9.34
CA SER A 9 -16.49 -5.00 -10.16
C SER A 9 -15.49 -3.90 -10.48
N ALA A 10 -15.50 -3.40 -11.71
CA ALA A 10 -14.65 -2.25 -12.03
C ALA A 10 -15.02 -1.03 -11.17
N LEU A 11 -14.02 -0.31 -10.68
CA LEU A 11 -14.24 0.99 -10.05
C LEU A 11 -14.78 1.96 -11.10
N SER A 12 -15.78 2.75 -10.72
CA SER A 12 -16.36 3.75 -11.62
C SER A 12 -15.40 4.91 -11.89
N GLY A 13 -15.39 5.42 -13.13
CA GLY A 13 -14.52 6.53 -13.53
C GLY A 13 -13.13 6.10 -14.00
N TYR A 14 -12.94 4.82 -14.27
CA TYR A 14 -11.76 4.23 -14.89
C TYR A 14 -12.14 3.43 -16.13
N GLU A 15 -11.16 3.16 -16.99
CA GLU A 15 -11.29 2.13 -18.02
C GLU A 15 -11.63 0.79 -17.34
N GLU A 16 -12.47 -0.03 -17.96
CA GLU A 16 -13.08 -1.19 -17.29
C GLU A 16 -12.05 -2.19 -16.76
N GLU A 17 -11.06 -2.53 -17.55
CA GLU A 17 -10.01 -3.48 -17.15
C GLU A 17 -9.14 -2.91 -16.03
N ILE A 18 -8.70 -1.66 -16.16
CA ILE A 18 -7.93 -0.95 -15.14
C ILE A 18 -8.75 -0.87 -13.85
N GLY A 19 -10.02 -0.48 -13.95
CA GLY A 19 -10.93 -0.40 -12.80
C GLY A 19 -11.11 -1.73 -12.06
N ARG A 20 -11.03 -2.87 -12.72
CA ARG A 20 -11.07 -4.21 -12.09
C ARG A 20 -9.81 -4.50 -11.28
N TRP A 21 -8.64 -4.16 -11.81
CA TRP A 21 -7.37 -4.26 -11.08
C TRP A 21 -7.34 -3.34 -9.86
N LEU A 22 -7.75 -2.09 -10.03
CA LEU A 22 -7.83 -1.12 -8.94
C LEU A 22 -8.84 -1.53 -7.87
N TRP A 23 -9.95 -2.20 -8.25
CA TRP A 23 -10.88 -2.79 -7.29
C TRP A 23 -10.20 -3.86 -6.41
N CYS A 24 -9.38 -4.72 -7.00
CA CYS A 24 -8.61 -5.72 -6.25
C CYS A 24 -7.62 -5.05 -5.29
N PHE A 25 -6.98 -4.00 -5.75
CA PHE A 25 -6.05 -3.20 -4.94
C PHE A 25 -6.74 -2.54 -3.74
N GLU A 26 -7.93 -1.98 -3.94
CA GLU A 26 -8.77 -1.44 -2.87
C GLU A 26 -9.30 -2.51 -1.90
N ASP A 27 -9.60 -3.71 -2.38
CA ASP A 27 -10.10 -4.80 -1.54
C ASP A 27 -9.06 -5.29 -0.54
N VAL A 28 -7.80 -5.35 -0.96
CA VAL A 28 -6.67 -5.69 -0.07
C VAL A 28 -6.55 -4.66 1.06
N ARG A 29 -6.55 -3.35 0.74
CA ARG A 29 -6.49 -2.25 1.68
C ARG A 29 -7.68 -2.24 2.64
N ARG A 30 -8.89 -2.38 2.13
CA ARG A 30 -10.12 -2.41 2.94
C ARG A 30 -10.07 -3.52 3.98
N THR A 31 -9.55 -4.70 3.61
CA THR A 31 -9.41 -5.82 4.54
C THR A 31 -8.37 -5.52 5.61
N LEU A 32 -7.24 -4.93 5.26
CA LEU A 32 -6.20 -4.51 6.20
C LEU A 32 -6.74 -3.49 7.21
N ILE A 33 -7.38 -2.41 6.74
CA ILE A 33 -7.96 -1.36 7.60
C ILE A 33 -9.02 -1.94 8.54
N SER A 34 -9.89 -2.83 8.04
CA SER A 34 -10.95 -3.46 8.85
C SER A 34 -10.40 -4.25 10.04
N GLU A 35 -9.27 -4.94 9.87
CA GLU A 35 -8.64 -5.72 10.96
C GLU A 35 -7.86 -4.86 11.96
N LEU A 36 -7.36 -3.70 11.51
CA LEU A 36 -6.62 -2.77 12.35
C LEU A 36 -7.51 -1.78 13.09
N THR A 37 -8.75 -1.58 12.66
CA THR A 37 -9.65 -0.62 13.29
C THR A 37 -9.85 -0.95 14.76
N GLY A 38 -9.54 0.00 15.64
CA GLY A 38 -9.70 -0.10 17.10
C GLY A 38 -8.59 -0.82 17.84
N ILE A 39 -7.44 -1.15 17.19
CA ILE A 39 -6.27 -1.64 17.93
C ILE A 39 -5.70 -0.54 18.82
N SER A 40 -5.13 -0.93 19.96
CA SER A 40 -4.47 0.01 20.87
C SER A 40 -3.09 0.43 20.35
N GLN A 41 -2.58 1.58 20.83
CA GLN A 41 -1.23 2.03 20.53
C GLN A 41 -0.18 0.97 20.91
N ASN A 42 -0.35 0.29 22.03
CA ASN A 42 0.58 -0.76 22.45
C ASN A 42 0.66 -1.91 21.43
N ILE A 43 -0.48 -2.28 20.80
CA ILE A 43 -0.50 -3.29 19.74
C ILE A 43 0.17 -2.75 18.48
N LEU A 44 -0.08 -1.50 18.11
CA LEU A 44 0.51 -0.84 16.94
C LEU A 44 2.03 -0.79 17.04
N ASP A 45 2.56 -0.50 18.23
CA ASP A 45 3.99 -0.43 18.53
C ASP A 45 4.61 -1.78 18.96
N SER A 46 3.79 -2.86 19.01
CA SER A 46 4.31 -4.20 19.32
C SER A 46 5.21 -4.72 18.21
N LYS A 47 6.35 -5.31 18.59
CA LYS A 47 7.34 -5.85 17.66
C LYS A 47 6.97 -7.26 17.21
N ILE A 48 7.02 -7.51 15.91
CA ILE A 48 6.81 -8.83 15.30
C ILE A 48 8.01 -9.73 15.57
N ASP A 49 9.17 -9.18 15.37
CA ASP A 49 10.48 -9.64 15.79
C ASP A 49 11.16 -8.46 16.49
N GLU A 50 12.38 -8.57 16.88
CA GLU A 50 13.07 -7.48 17.64
C GLU A 50 13.15 -6.13 16.88
N ARG A 51 12.69 -6.05 15.64
CA ARG A 51 12.97 -4.94 14.72
C ARG A 51 11.77 -4.26 14.05
N GLN A 52 10.62 -4.94 13.91
CA GLN A 52 9.49 -4.44 13.12
C GLN A 52 8.23 -4.29 13.97
N THR A 53 7.63 -3.09 13.96
CA THR A 53 6.31 -2.83 14.52
C THR A 53 5.24 -2.90 13.42
N ILE A 54 3.96 -3.00 13.79
CA ILE A 54 2.85 -2.84 12.83
C ILE A 54 2.96 -1.46 12.17
N GLY A 55 3.27 -0.40 12.96
CA GLY A 55 3.48 0.95 12.43
C GLY A 55 4.56 1.03 11.37
N SER A 56 5.71 0.34 11.57
CA SER A 56 6.77 0.27 10.55
C SER A 56 6.31 -0.37 9.25
N ILE A 57 5.50 -1.43 9.34
CA ILE A 57 4.97 -2.10 8.14
C ILE A 57 3.95 -1.20 7.42
N LEU A 58 3.06 -0.50 8.15
CA LEU A 58 2.10 0.42 7.53
C LEU A 58 2.80 1.59 6.83
N TYR A 59 3.84 2.13 7.46
CA TYR A 59 4.69 3.15 6.86
C TYR A 59 5.33 2.65 5.56
N HIS A 60 5.91 1.45 5.60
CA HIS A 60 6.54 0.82 4.45
C HIS A 60 5.55 0.55 3.31
N ILE A 61 4.34 0.05 3.60
CA ILE A 61 3.30 -0.15 2.57
C ILE A 61 3.00 1.15 1.84
N ALA A 62 2.78 2.24 2.59
CA ALA A 62 2.49 3.55 1.99
C ALA A 62 3.67 4.09 1.19
N LEU A 63 4.90 3.96 1.71
CA LEU A 63 6.11 4.43 1.05
C LEU A 63 6.35 3.71 -0.27
N ILE A 64 6.26 2.38 -0.28
CA ILE A 64 6.44 1.57 -1.49
C ILE A 64 5.36 1.88 -2.54
N GLU A 65 4.11 2.12 -2.13
CA GLU A 65 3.05 2.52 -3.06
C GLU A 65 3.38 3.87 -3.73
N ALA A 66 3.87 4.84 -2.97
CA ALA A 66 4.31 6.12 -3.52
C ALA A 66 5.52 5.96 -4.44
N ASP A 67 6.54 5.22 -4.00
CA ASP A 67 7.76 4.95 -4.74
C ASP A 67 7.45 4.39 -6.14
N TRP A 68 6.71 3.28 -6.20
CA TRP A 68 6.32 2.66 -7.46
C TRP A 68 5.44 3.54 -8.35
N LEU A 69 4.63 4.42 -7.77
CA LEU A 69 3.86 5.38 -8.55
C LEU A 69 4.79 6.38 -9.25
N TYR A 70 5.69 7.00 -8.49
CA TYR A 70 6.52 8.09 -9.02
C TYR A 70 7.67 7.59 -9.88
N GLU A 71 8.37 6.54 -9.44
CA GLU A 71 9.56 6.03 -10.13
C GLU A 71 9.19 5.20 -11.36
N GLU A 72 8.16 4.34 -11.31
CA GLU A 72 7.87 3.37 -12.35
C GLU A 72 6.66 3.71 -13.23
N VAL A 73 5.62 4.36 -12.69
CA VAL A 73 4.44 4.71 -13.50
C VAL A 73 4.60 6.07 -14.13
N LEU A 74 4.92 7.09 -13.33
CA LEU A 74 5.02 8.49 -13.76
C LEU A 74 6.40 8.84 -14.30
N VAL A 75 7.44 8.16 -13.85
CA VAL A 75 8.85 8.43 -14.15
C VAL A 75 9.19 9.89 -13.88
N THR A 76 8.94 10.34 -12.66
CA THR A 76 9.11 11.73 -12.20
C THR A 76 9.51 11.77 -10.73
N GLU A 77 10.02 12.91 -10.28
CA GLU A 77 10.27 13.16 -8.86
C GLU A 77 8.96 13.22 -8.07
N TRP A 78 9.05 12.89 -6.78
CA TRP A 78 7.92 12.95 -5.85
C TRP A 78 7.46 14.41 -5.68
N ASP A 79 6.16 14.62 -5.61
CA ASP A 79 5.67 15.93 -5.22
C ASP A 79 5.95 16.22 -3.73
N SER A 80 5.95 17.51 -3.38
CA SER A 80 6.32 17.95 -2.03
C SER A 80 5.33 17.52 -0.95
N GLU A 81 4.05 17.34 -1.29
CA GLU A 81 3.03 16.92 -0.31
C GLU A 81 3.21 15.45 0.06
N ILE A 82 3.46 14.60 -0.94
CA ILE A 82 3.75 13.19 -0.69
C ILE A 82 5.11 13.02 -0.02
N SER A 83 6.15 13.72 -0.48
CA SER A 83 7.48 13.68 0.17
C SER A 83 7.42 14.03 1.65
N ALA A 84 6.60 15.00 2.04
CA ALA A 84 6.44 15.42 3.43
C ALA A 84 5.84 14.34 4.35
N LEU A 85 5.15 13.33 3.79
CA LEU A 85 4.61 12.20 4.55
C LEU A 85 5.69 11.19 4.97
N PHE A 86 6.87 11.26 4.34
CA PHE A 86 7.94 10.27 4.49
C PHE A 86 9.28 10.91 4.93
N PRO A 87 9.38 11.40 6.17
CA PRO A 87 10.62 11.97 6.68
C PRO A 87 11.74 10.93 6.84
N LEU A 88 11.40 9.64 6.82
CA LEU A 88 12.35 8.53 6.91
C LEU A 88 12.35 7.75 5.58
N GLY A 89 13.52 7.27 5.18
CA GLY A 89 13.64 6.37 4.03
C GLY A 89 12.95 5.01 4.24
N CYS A 90 12.95 4.19 3.20
CA CYS A 90 12.34 2.85 3.23
C CYS A 90 13.03 1.90 4.23
N ARG A 91 14.35 2.04 4.37
CA ARG A 91 15.17 1.15 5.19
C ARG A 91 16.14 1.93 6.06
N ALA A 92 16.42 1.38 7.25
CA ALA A 92 17.50 1.78 8.10
C ALA A 92 18.87 1.34 7.53
N GLU A 93 19.97 1.83 8.10
CA GLU A 93 21.33 1.50 7.66
C GLU A 93 21.65 -0.01 7.73
N ASP A 94 21.00 -0.75 8.62
CA ASP A 94 21.16 -2.19 8.79
C ASP A 94 20.31 -3.03 7.81
N GLY A 95 19.58 -2.37 6.89
CA GLY A 95 18.72 -2.99 5.89
C GLY A 95 17.32 -3.39 6.39
N SER A 96 17.02 -3.21 7.68
CA SER A 96 15.66 -3.39 8.21
C SER A 96 14.73 -2.28 7.74
N LEU A 97 13.40 -2.48 7.88
CA LEU A 97 12.44 -1.40 7.67
C LEU A 97 12.72 -0.24 8.65
N SER A 98 12.49 0.98 8.20
CA SER A 98 12.56 2.15 9.08
C SER A 98 11.66 1.96 10.30
N HIS A 99 12.23 2.15 11.47
CA HIS A 99 11.51 1.93 12.73
C HIS A 99 10.56 3.09 13.02
N ILE A 100 9.27 2.78 13.09
CA ILE A 100 8.21 3.73 13.41
C ILE A 100 7.54 3.30 14.71
N GLU A 101 7.54 4.19 15.70
CA GLU A 101 6.92 3.99 17.00
C GLU A 101 6.29 5.31 17.47
N GLY A 102 5.19 5.24 18.23
CA GLY A 102 4.51 6.40 18.80
C GLY A 102 3.63 7.19 17.82
N GLN A 103 3.59 6.84 16.52
CA GLN A 103 2.61 7.39 15.59
C GLN A 103 1.26 6.70 15.79
N THR A 104 0.18 7.48 15.77
CA THR A 104 -1.18 6.94 15.96
C THR A 104 -1.65 6.14 14.74
N LEU A 105 -2.65 5.28 14.92
CA LEU A 105 -3.28 4.56 13.82
C LEU A 105 -3.89 5.50 12.79
N GLU A 106 -4.45 6.64 13.23
CA GLU A 106 -5.01 7.69 12.38
C GLU A 106 -3.94 8.33 11.50
N GLU A 107 -2.74 8.58 12.02
CA GLU A 107 -1.61 9.12 11.23
C GLU A 107 -1.16 8.12 10.16
N HIS A 108 -1.12 6.83 10.48
CA HIS A 108 -0.83 5.79 9.50
C HIS A 108 -1.92 5.67 8.43
N PHE A 109 -3.20 5.68 8.82
CA PHE A 109 -4.30 5.64 7.87
C PHE A 109 -4.33 6.88 6.97
N TYR A 110 -4.12 8.06 7.53
CA TYR A 110 -4.01 9.29 6.76
C TYR A 110 -2.92 9.20 5.67
N ARG A 111 -1.74 8.69 6.02
CA ARG A 111 -0.64 8.49 5.07
C ARG A 111 -1.01 7.51 3.97
N LEU A 112 -1.56 6.35 4.33
CA LEU A 112 -2.03 5.33 3.41
C LEU A 112 -3.11 5.88 2.46
N ASP A 113 -4.06 6.64 2.97
CA ASP A 113 -5.17 7.21 2.19
C ASP A 113 -4.68 8.29 1.23
N LYS A 114 -3.76 9.16 1.68
CA LYS A 114 -3.20 10.23 0.83
C LYS A 114 -2.42 9.67 -0.35
N VAL A 115 -1.56 8.71 -0.12
CA VAL A 115 -0.83 8.04 -1.21
C VAL A 115 -1.80 7.35 -2.16
N ARG A 116 -2.79 6.61 -1.65
CA ARG A 116 -3.80 5.92 -2.46
C ARG A 116 -4.66 6.90 -3.28
N GLU A 117 -5.03 8.04 -2.72
CA GLU A 117 -5.77 9.09 -3.44
C GLU A 117 -4.98 9.58 -4.66
N VAL A 118 -3.70 9.91 -4.47
CA VAL A 118 -2.82 10.34 -5.56
C VAL A 118 -2.61 9.20 -6.57
N PHE A 119 -2.35 8.00 -6.09
CA PHE A 119 -2.21 6.81 -6.96
C PHE A 119 -3.43 6.65 -7.87
N LEU A 120 -4.61 6.52 -7.29
CA LEU A 120 -5.86 6.31 -8.04
C LEU A 120 -6.16 7.46 -9.00
N SER A 121 -5.86 8.71 -8.63
CA SER A 121 -6.11 9.88 -9.49
C SER A 121 -5.35 9.81 -10.81
N ASN A 122 -4.13 9.27 -10.81
CA ASN A 122 -3.29 9.13 -12.00
C ASN A 122 -3.80 8.08 -12.99
N PHE A 123 -4.61 7.14 -12.55
CA PHE A 123 -5.19 6.10 -13.42
C PHE A 123 -6.56 6.49 -14.03
N ARG A 124 -7.18 7.61 -13.61
CA ARG A 124 -8.51 8.01 -14.11
C ARG A 124 -8.57 8.28 -15.61
N THR A 125 -7.48 8.81 -16.17
CA THR A 125 -7.39 9.17 -17.59
C THR A 125 -6.54 8.20 -18.39
N MET A 126 -6.00 7.15 -17.75
CA MET A 126 -5.16 6.15 -18.39
C MET A 126 -6.00 5.22 -19.26
N ASP A 127 -5.63 5.07 -20.52
CA ASP A 127 -6.21 4.09 -21.42
C ASP A 127 -5.42 2.76 -21.42
N LEU A 128 -5.96 1.72 -22.07
CA LEU A 128 -5.28 0.41 -22.13
C LEU A 128 -3.95 0.45 -22.87
N THR A 129 -3.76 1.40 -23.77
CA THR A 129 -2.48 1.55 -24.49
C THR A 129 -1.39 2.01 -23.55
N ASP A 130 -1.70 3.02 -22.73
CA ASP A 130 -0.74 3.54 -21.73
C ASP A 130 -0.56 2.58 -20.55
N TRP A 131 -1.65 1.91 -20.13
CA TRP A 131 -1.65 0.87 -19.09
C TRP A 131 -0.66 -0.25 -19.38
N ARG A 132 -0.56 -0.66 -20.66
CA ARG A 132 0.31 -1.75 -21.12
C ARG A 132 1.62 -1.28 -21.74
N LYS A 133 1.83 0.03 -21.83
CA LYS A 133 3.06 0.59 -22.40
C LYS A 133 4.21 0.47 -21.38
N PRO A 134 5.31 -0.21 -21.74
CA PRO A 134 6.47 -0.28 -20.88
C PRO A 134 7.09 1.11 -20.60
N ARG A 135 7.41 1.35 -19.34
CA ARG A 135 8.36 2.39 -18.92
C ARG A 135 9.73 1.75 -18.96
N VAL A 136 10.62 2.35 -19.73
CA VAL A 136 12.00 1.86 -19.91
C VAL A 136 12.87 2.52 -18.86
N LEU A 137 13.28 1.76 -17.85
CA LEU A 137 14.14 2.21 -16.77
C LEU A 137 15.57 1.67 -16.97
N GLU A 138 16.51 2.12 -16.17
CA GLU A 138 17.92 1.74 -16.33
C GLU A 138 18.17 0.23 -16.19
N GLN A 139 17.42 -0.44 -15.30
CA GLN A 139 17.66 -1.85 -14.95
C GLN A 139 16.57 -2.81 -15.48
N TYR A 140 15.39 -2.33 -15.81
CA TYR A 140 14.25 -3.14 -16.28
C TYR A 140 13.19 -2.30 -16.97
N ASP A 141 12.32 -2.98 -17.72
CA ASP A 141 11.09 -2.40 -18.25
C ASP A 141 9.92 -2.81 -17.39
N VAL A 142 9.00 -1.88 -17.13
CA VAL A 142 7.81 -2.13 -16.30
C VAL A 142 6.57 -1.46 -16.88
N THR A 143 5.42 -2.09 -16.75
CA THR A 143 4.14 -1.49 -17.15
C THR A 143 3.35 -1.03 -15.91
N PRO A 144 2.49 -0.01 -16.01
CA PRO A 144 1.54 0.33 -14.95
C PRO A 144 0.70 -0.87 -14.48
N GLU A 145 0.33 -1.78 -15.40
CA GLU A 145 -0.37 -3.03 -15.07
C GLU A 145 0.44 -3.89 -14.10
N TRP A 146 1.73 -4.10 -14.39
CA TRP A 146 2.60 -4.88 -13.53
C TRP A 146 2.81 -4.20 -12.17
N VAL A 147 2.91 -2.87 -12.14
CA VAL A 147 3.01 -2.10 -10.89
C VAL A 147 1.80 -2.35 -9.99
N VAL A 148 0.59 -2.25 -10.52
CA VAL A 148 -0.63 -2.52 -9.73
C VAL A 148 -0.67 -3.96 -9.25
N TYR A 149 -0.32 -4.94 -10.10
CA TYR A 149 -0.20 -6.34 -9.69
C TYR A 149 0.79 -6.50 -8.53
N HIS A 150 1.99 -5.95 -8.67
CA HIS A 150 3.04 -6.02 -7.66
C HIS A 150 2.60 -5.41 -6.32
N LEU A 151 1.95 -4.25 -6.35
CA LEU A 151 1.46 -3.59 -5.15
C LEU A 151 0.34 -4.36 -4.44
N ILE A 152 -0.53 -5.05 -5.19
CA ILE A 152 -1.52 -5.97 -4.62
C ILE A 152 -0.82 -7.12 -3.88
N GLU A 153 0.20 -7.73 -4.51
CA GLU A 153 0.98 -8.82 -3.92
C GLU A 153 1.75 -8.32 -2.68
N HIS A 154 2.43 -7.18 -2.78
CA HIS A 154 3.18 -6.55 -1.71
C HIS A 154 2.32 -6.25 -0.48
N GLU A 155 1.19 -5.57 -0.66
CA GLU A 155 0.28 -5.26 0.45
C GLU A 155 -0.35 -6.54 1.03
N SER A 156 -0.68 -7.54 0.20
CA SER A 156 -1.19 -8.83 0.67
C SER A 156 -0.17 -9.59 1.51
N HIS A 157 1.11 -9.56 1.13
CA HIS A 157 2.21 -10.15 1.90
C HIS A 157 2.32 -9.50 3.28
N HIS A 158 2.41 -8.19 3.35
CA HIS A 158 2.54 -7.44 4.59
C HIS A 158 1.28 -7.53 5.47
N ARG A 159 0.10 -7.54 4.87
CA ARG A 159 -1.15 -7.83 5.57
C ARG A 159 -1.11 -9.18 6.27
N GLY A 160 -0.57 -10.21 5.61
CA GLY A 160 -0.37 -11.53 6.21
C GLY A 160 0.53 -11.50 7.44
N GLN A 161 1.63 -10.75 7.40
CA GLN A 161 2.53 -10.55 8.54
C GLN A 161 1.81 -9.87 9.71
N ILE A 162 1.08 -8.79 9.45
CA ILE A 162 0.30 -8.08 10.46
C ILE A 162 -0.75 -9.01 11.10
N PHE A 163 -1.48 -9.79 10.31
CA PHE A 163 -2.50 -10.71 10.83
C PHE A 163 -1.92 -11.82 11.70
N GLN A 164 -0.74 -12.33 11.35
CA GLN A 164 -0.03 -13.30 12.19
C GLN A 164 0.34 -12.68 13.55
N LEU A 165 0.83 -11.45 13.59
CA LEU A 165 1.13 -10.75 14.83
C LEU A 165 -0.11 -10.51 15.68
N LEU A 166 -1.19 -9.96 15.08
CA LEU A 166 -2.44 -9.73 15.79
C LEU A 166 -3.01 -11.02 16.40
N LYS A 167 -2.89 -12.14 15.67
CA LYS A 167 -3.31 -13.45 16.18
C LYS A 167 -2.46 -13.89 17.37
N LYS A 168 -1.15 -13.67 17.34
CA LYS A 168 -0.24 -14.00 18.44
C LYS A 168 -0.58 -13.18 19.68
N LEU A 169 -0.69 -11.86 19.54
CA LEU A 169 -0.99 -10.93 20.65
C LEU A 169 -2.39 -11.13 21.28
N ARG A 170 -3.37 -11.61 20.50
CA ARG A 170 -4.72 -11.92 21.02
C ARG A 170 -4.81 -13.23 21.80
N ASN A 171 -3.78 -14.09 21.68
CA ASN A 171 -3.71 -15.39 22.35
C ASN A 171 -2.77 -15.37 23.58
N GLU A 172 -2.09 -14.29 23.84
CA GLU A 172 -1.32 -13.99 25.05
C GLU A 172 -2.18 -13.25 26.07
#